data_289d5f1d9cc6b1a4f7b9ca9d81961fd0
#
_entry.id   289d5f1d9cc6b1a4f7b9ca9d81961fd0
#
_cell.length_a   1.000
_cell.length_b   1.000
_cell.length_c   1.000
_cell.angle_alpha   90.00
_cell.angle_beta   90.00
_cell.angle_gamma   90.00
#
_symmetry.space_group_name_H-M   'P 1'
#
loop_
_entity.id
_entity.type
_entity.pdbx_description
1 polymer ?
#
loop_
_entity_poly.entity_id
_entity_poly.type
_entity_poly.pdbx_seq_one_letter_code
_entity_poly.pdbx_strand_id
1 'polypeptide(L)' 'MSLDLDPSSDVFIAEMEYDGSGNLIYYGKAAPGTAVGASGWQIRRLDYDGSGNLTDILFAGGTKDFVKAWTGKAGYAYF' A
#
# COMPACT_ATOMS: atom_id res chain seq x y z
N MET A 1 -22.39 -22.94 10.46
CA MET A 1 -21.72 -21.64 10.38
C MET A 1 -21.45 -21.28 8.93
N SER A 2 -21.82 -20.13 8.55
CA SER A 2 -21.49 -19.66 7.23
C SER A 2 -20.04 -19.19 7.22
N LEU A 3 -19.22 -19.85 6.41
CA LEU A 3 -17.89 -19.34 6.16
C LEU A 3 -18.01 -18.09 5.31
N ASP A 4 -17.53 -16.99 5.79
CA ASP A 4 -17.56 -15.75 5.05
C ASP A 4 -16.48 -15.78 3.96
N LEU A 5 -16.92 -16.00 2.73
CA LEU A 5 -16.04 -15.98 1.57
C LEU A 5 -16.23 -14.71 0.74
N ASP A 6 -16.88 -13.72 1.30
CA ASP A 6 -17.07 -12.44 0.64
C ASP A 6 -15.71 -11.81 0.38
N PRO A 7 -15.36 -11.52 -0.89
CA PRO A 7 -14.07 -10.88 -1.21
C PRO A 7 -13.94 -9.46 -0.65
N SER A 8 -15.02 -8.84 -0.20
CA SER A 8 -14.96 -7.56 0.47
C SER A 8 -14.57 -7.68 1.94
N SER A 9 -14.58 -8.89 2.51
CA SER A 9 -14.06 -9.10 3.85
C SER A 9 -12.54 -9.05 3.83
N ASP A 10 -11.91 -9.09 4.95
CA ASP A 10 -10.58 -8.56 5.24
C ASP A 10 -9.40 -9.40 4.77
N VAL A 11 -9.52 -10.11 3.65
CA VAL A 11 -8.40 -10.90 3.12
C VAL A 11 -7.69 -10.08 2.04
N PHE A 12 -6.43 -9.74 2.32
CA PHE A 12 -5.60 -8.98 1.38
C PHE A 12 -4.22 -9.60 1.29
N ILE A 13 -3.55 -9.37 0.17
CA ILE A 13 -2.11 -9.52 0.07
C ILE A 13 -1.48 -8.15 0.27
N ALA A 14 -0.22 -8.13 0.70
CA ALA A 14 0.52 -6.89 0.92
C ALA A 14 1.88 -6.95 0.24
N GLU A 15 2.32 -5.78 -0.23
CA GLU A 15 3.68 -5.55 -0.70
C GLU A 15 4.30 -4.45 0.15
N MET A 16 5.59 -4.57 0.41
CA MET A 16 6.30 -3.62 1.25
C MET A 16 7.65 -3.30 0.63
N GLU A 17 8.05 -2.04 0.74
CA GLU A 17 9.38 -1.62 0.35
C GLU A 17 10.03 -0.85 1.48
N TYR A 18 11.30 -1.14 1.74
CA TYR A 18 12.07 -0.54 2.83
C TYR A 18 13.22 0.29 2.27
N ASP A 19 13.62 1.32 3.01
CA ASP A 19 14.80 2.09 2.67
C ASP A 19 16.08 1.37 3.15
N GLY A 20 17.23 2.01 2.89
CA GLY A 20 18.52 1.44 3.27
C GLY A 20 18.76 1.34 4.78
N SER A 21 17.94 2.01 5.59
CA SER A 21 18.00 1.95 7.04
C SER A 21 17.00 0.97 7.65
N GLY A 22 16.24 0.26 6.83
CA GLY A 22 15.26 -0.71 7.29
C GLY A 22 13.90 -0.12 7.64
N ASN A 23 13.64 1.14 7.29
CA ASN A 23 12.34 1.76 7.51
C ASN A 23 11.39 1.43 6.38
N LEU A 24 10.16 1.03 6.71
CA LEU A 24 9.11 0.81 5.71
C LEU A 24 8.74 2.15 5.08
N ILE A 25 8.89 2.28 3.76
CA ILE A 25 8.59 3.53 3.05
C ILE A 25 7.39 3.44 2.12
N TYR A 26 7.08 2.27 1.58
CA TYR A 26 5.86 2.03 0.83
C TYR A 26 5.17 0.77 1.31
N TYR A 27 3.86 0.85 1.42
CA TYR A 27 3.02 -0.28 1.77
C TYR A 27 1.84 -0.33 0.80
N GLY A 28 1.65 -1.47 0.16
CA GLY A 28 0.52 -1.69 -0.72
C GLY A 28 -0.28 -2.89 -0.29
N LYS A 29 -1.60 -2.82 -0.46
CA LYS A 29 -2.46 -3.99 -0.28
C LYS A 29 -3.44 -4.12 -1.42
N ALA A 30 -3.82 -5.35 -1.71
CA ALA A 30 -4.71 -5.69 -2.82
C ALA A 30 -5.42 -7.00 -2.53
N ALA A 31 -6.44 -7.30 -3.33
CA ALA A 31 -7.09 -8.61 -3.27
C ALA A 31 -6.08 -9.70 -3.62
N PRO A 32 -6.18 -10.90 -3.00
CA PRO A 32 -5.29 -12.01 -3.33
C PRO A 32 -5.27 -12.31 -4.82
N GLY A 33 -4.08 -12.55 -5.35
CA GLY A 33 -3.88 -12.85 -6.76
C GLY A 33 -3.70 -11.63 -7.66
N THR A 34 -3.77 -10.41 -7.12
CA THR A 34 -3.53 -9.20 -7.90
C THR A 34 -2.05 -9.09 -8.26
N ALA A 35 -1.75 -8.94 -9.55
CA ALA A 35 -0.39 -8.74 -10.02
C ALA A 35 0.12 -7.36 -9.60
N VAL A 36 1.42 -7.22 -9.35
CA VAL A 36 2.01 -5.95 -8.90
C VAL A 36 1.88 -4.83 -9.93
N GLY A 37 1.76 -5.16 -11.21
CA GLY A 37 1.53 -4.19 -12.27
C GLY A 37 0.06 -3.88 -12.54
N ALA A 38 -0.86 -4.57 -11.91
CA ALA A 38 -2.29 -4.35 -12.11
C ALA A 38 -2.76 -3.17 -11.27
N SER A 39 -3.77 -2.44 -11.77
CA SER A 39 -4.33 -1.26 -11.09
C SER A 39 -5.35 -1.68 -10.02
N GLY A 40 -4.93 -2.53 -9.11
CA GLY A 40 -5.78 -3.08 -8.05
C GLY A 40 -5.21 -2.85 -6.65
N TRP A 41 -4.29 -1.91 -6.48
CA TRP A 41 -3.59 -1.69 -5.22
C TRP A 41 -4.01 -0.39 -4.56
N GLN A 42 -4.10 -0.44 -3.23
CA GLN A 42 -4.10 0.75 -2.39
C GLN A 42 -2.67 0.92 -1.88
N ILE A 43 -2.06 2.06 -2.14
CA ILE A 43 -0.64 2.27 -1.83
C ILE A 43 -0.49 3.44 -0.87
N ARG A 44 0.33 3.24 0.16
CA ARG A 44 0.66 4.25 1.17
C ARG A 44 2.15 4.51 1.16
N ARG A 45 2.52 5.77 1.33
CA ARG A 45 3.90 6.18 1.58
C ARG A 45 4.04 6.59 3.03
N LEU A 46 5.09 6.12 3.66
CA LEU A 46 5.39 6.44 5.07
C LEU A 46 6.58 7.38 5.11
N ASP A 47 6.42 8.53 5.75
CA ASP A 47 7.45 9.54 5.86
C ASP A 47 7.96 9.61 7.29
N TYR A 48 9.26 9.90 7.44
CA TYR A 48 9.94 9.90 8.71
C TYR A 48 10.70 11.21 8.90
N ASP A 49 10.89 11.62 10.16
CA ASP A 49 11.76 12.76 10.48
C ASP A 49 13.23 12.33 10.53
N GLY A 50 14.12 13.28 10.79
CA GLY A 50 15.56 13.01 10.83
C GLY A 50 16.00 12.11 11.99
N SER A 51 15.14 11.89 12.98
CA SER A 51 15.39 10.99 14.11
C SER A 51 14.82 9.60 13.92
N GLY A 52 14.21 9.32 12.76
CA GLY A 52 13.64 8.02 12.43
C GLY A 52 12.23 7.80 12.97
N ASN A 53 11.54 8.87 13.38
CA ASN A 53 10.15 8.76 13.82
C ASN A 53 9.21 8.89 12.62
N LEU A 54 8.20 8.04 12.57
CA LEU A 54 7.15 8.13 11.56
C LEU A 54 6.34 9.40 11.78
N THR A 55 6.23 10.23 10.75
CA THR A 55 5.49 11.50 10.83
C THR A 55 4.21 11.51 10.02
N ASP A 56 4.19 10.82 8.86
CA ASP A 56 3.03 10.84 7.97
C ASP A 56 2.83 9.49 7.31
N ILE A 57 1.56 9.16 7.09
CA ILE A 57 1.15 8.06 6.24
C ILE A 57 0.23 8.65 5.19
N LEU A 58 0.67 8.67 3.93
CA LEU A 58 -0.04 9.32 2.84
C LEU A 58 -0.45 8.29 1.80
N PHE A 59 -1.50 8.57 1.06
CA PHE A 59 -2.05 7.64 0.07
C PHE A 59 -1.72 8.10 -1.34
N ALA A 60 -1.39 7.15 -2.20
CA ALA A 60 -1.18 7.41 -3.63
C ALA A 60 -2.45 8.01 -4.22
N GLY A 61 -2.31 9.18 -4.85
CA GLY A 61 -3.44 9.93 -5.39
C GLY A 61 -4.42 10.46 -4.36
N GLY A 62 -4.10 10.36 -3.06
CA GLY A 62 -5.02 10.78 -2.00
C GLY A 62 -6.27 9.93 -1.88
N THR A 63 -6.24 8.69 -2.37
CA THR A 63 -7.41 7.82 -2.35
C THR A 63 -7.14 6.53 -1.57
N LYS A 64 -8.17 6.06 -0.86
CA LYS A 64 -8.18 4.76 -0.23
C LYS A 64 -8.60 3.65 -1.19
N ASP A 65 -8.98 3.99 -2.42
CA ASP A 65 -9.47 3.02 -3.39
C ASP A 65 -8.33 2.16 -3.94
N PHE A 66 -8.67 0.95 -4.35
CA PHE A 66 -7.73 -0.03 -4.87
C PHE A 66 -7.63 0.13 -6.39
N VAL A 67 -6.97 1.21 -6.83
CA VAL A 67 -6.94 1.62 -8.24
C VAL A 67 -5.53 1.94 -8.75
N LYS A 68 -4.50 1.68 -7.95
CA LYS A 68 -3.11 2.00 -8.30
C LYS A 68 -2.33 0.72 -8.62
N ALA A 69 -1.23 0.86 -9.36
CA ALA A 69 -0.30 -0.24 -9.62
C ALA A 69 0.90 -0.13 -8.69
N TRP A 70 1.26 -1.23 -8.03
CA TRP A 70 2.40 -1.24 -7.12
C TRP A 70 3.69 -0.82 -7.80
N THR A 71 3.89 -1.26 -9.05
CA THR A 71 5.08 -0.93 -9.82
C THR A 71 5.21 0.55 -10.13
N GLY A 72 4.13 1.32 -10.05
CA GLY A 72 4.12 2.76 -10.30
C GLY A 72 4.29 3.61 -9.05
N LYS A 73 4.52 3.03 -7.90
CA LYS A 73 4.47 3.72 -6.60
C LYS A 73 5.35 4.96 -6.49
N ALA A 74 6.53 4.93 -7.10
CA ALA A 74 7.46 6.06 -7.01
C ALA A 74 7.01 7.27 -7.85
N GLY A 75 6.09 7.08 -8.77
CA GLY A 75 5.62 8.13 -9.68
C GLY A 75 4.31 8.80 -9.26
N TYR A 76 3.64 8.30 -8.25
CA TYR A 76 2.37 8.90 -7.82
C TYR A 76 2.60 10.10 -6.89
N ALA A 77 1.65 11.03 -6.89
CA ALA A 77 1.57 12.04 -5.85
C ALA A 77 0.89 11.44 -4.63
N TYR A 78 1.36 11.79 -3.44
CA TYR A 78 0.86 11.24 -2.19
C TYR A 78 0.28 12.37 -1.32
N PHE A 79 -0.88 12.06 -0.74
CA PHE A 79 -1.61 13.04 0.07
C PHE A 79 -2.16 12.39 1.34
#